data_1f55660977744a8c6dea1369c87ab718
#
_entry.id   1f55660977744a8c6dea1369c87ab718
#
_cell.length_a   1.000
_cell.length_b   1.000
_cell.length_c   1.000
_cell.angle_alpha   90.00
_cell.angle_beta   90.00
_cell.angle_gamma   90.00
#
_symmetry.space_group_name_H-M   'P 1'
#
loop_
_entity.id
_entity.type
_entity.pdbx_description
1 polymer ?
#
loop_
_entity_poly.entity_id
_entity_poly.type
_entity_poly.pdbx_seq_one_letter_code
_entity_poly.pdbx_strand_id
1 'polypeptide(L)'
;MIKLCVFDFDSTLMDGETIDILAKAYDKEKEVVDITHRAMAGELDFFESLQERVSFLKGMPYDLVLKIGQDLPLMNGAYELIEFLNSKNIFVVIFSGGFHEGIDPAMKKLKVNLGFANYLHHKNNTLSGLVGGEMMFSNSKGLMLQRLKNFLNLQTHEVMCVGDGAND
;
A
#
# COMPACT_ATOMS: atom_id res chain seq x y z
N MET A 1 -2.27 22.55 -15.06
CA MET A 1 -3.36 22.12 -14.14
C MET A 1 -3.14 20.66 -13.81
N ILE A 2 -3.25 20.24 -12.55
CA ILE A 2 -3.09 18.84 -12.14
C ILE A 2 -4.24 18.01 -12.72
N LYS A 3 -3.92 16.86 -13.28
CA LYS A 3 -4.85 15.89 -13.87
C LYS A 3 -4.78 14.51 -13.20
N LEU A 4 -3.64 14.18 -12.59
CA LEU A 4 -3.39 12.93 -11.88
C LEU A 4 -2.86 13.23 -10.49
N CYS A 5 -3.43 12.61 -9.47
CA CYS A 5 -2.90 12.61 -8.12
C CYS A 5 -2.63 11.17 -7.69
N VAL A 6 -1.37 10.89 -7.33
CA VAL A 6 -0.93 9.58 -6.85
C VAL A 6 -0.68 9.67 -5.36
N PHE A 7 -1.29 8.80 -4.60
CA PHE A 7 -1.12 8.70 -3.15
C PHE A 7 -0.40 7.41 -2.78
N ASP A 8 0.49 7.49 -1.82
CA ASP A 8 0.78 6.34 -0.98
C ASP A 8 -0.42 5.97 -0.11
N PHE A 9 -0.41 4.78 0.48
CA PHE A 9 -1.53 4.30 1.30
C PHE A 9 -1.19 4.26 2.78
N ASP A 10 -0.25 3.40 3.17
CA ASP A 10 0.17 3.24 4.56
C ASP A 10 0.79 4.57 5.06
N SER A 11 0.42 5.02 6.25
CA SER A 11 0.83 6.30 6.86
C SER A 11 0.51 7.58 6.03
N THR A 12 -0.26 7.46 4.94
CA THR A 12 -0.67 8.59 4.08
C THR A 12 -2.19 8.71 3.99
N LEU A 13 -2.88 7.75 3.38
CA LEU A 13 -4.36 7.66 3.36
C LEU A 13 -4.92 6.80 4.49
N MET A 14 -4.09 5.94 5.06
CA MET A 14 -4.39 5.08 6.20
C MET A 14 -3.51 5.47 7.39
N ASP A 15 -4.08 5.46 8.59
CA ASP A 15 -3.40 5.79 9.84
C ASP A 15 -2.66 4.56 10.39
N GLY A 16 -1.41 4.40 9.98
CA GLY A 16 -0.51 3.31 10.36
C GLY A 16 -0.05 2.46 9.18
N GLU A 17 0.51 1.30 9.50
CA GLU A 17 1.06 0.33 8.53
C GLU A 17 0.20 -0.93 8.49
N THR A 18 -0.25 -1.34 7.31
CA THR A 18 -1.09 -2.54 7.13
C THR A 18 -0.40 -3.79 7.67
N ILE A 19 0.90 -3.97 7.42
CA ILE A 19 1.65 -5.13 7.88
C ILE A 19 1.71 -5.22 9.40
N ASP A 20 1.84 -4.08 10.09
CA ASP A 20 1.91 -4.04 11.55
C ASP A 20 0.56 -4.39 12.19
N ILE A 21 -0.54 -3.92 11.61
CA ILE A 21 -1.89 -4.26 12.06
C ILE A 21 -2.15 -5.77 11.90
N LEU A 22 -1.76 -6.35 10.76
CA LEU A 22 -1.84 -7.80 10.53
C LEU A 22 -0.98 -8.60 11.52
N ALA A 23 0.28 -8.17 11.71
CA ALA A 23 1.21 -8.82 12.63
C ALA A 23 0.71 -8.78 14.07
N LYS A 24 0.18 -7.66 14.53
CA LYS A 24 -0.44 -7.52 15.85
C LYS A 24 -1.64 -8.45 16.03
N ALA A 25 -2.50 -8.56 15.02
CA ALA A 25 -3.67 -9.44 15.06
C ALA A 25 -3.30 -10.93 15.07
N TYR A 26 -2.06 -11.27 14.66
CA TYR A 26 -1.56 -12.64 14.58
C TYR A 26 -0.45 -12.94 15.61
N ASP A 27 -0.28 -12.09 16.64
CA ASP A 27 0.77 -12.20 17.67
C ASP A 27 2.19 -12.29 17.13
N LYS A 28 2.48 -11.54 16.04
CA LYS A 28 3.77 -11.47 15.33
C LYS A 28 4.38 -10.06 15.30
N GLU A 29 3.85 -9.15 16.10
CA GLU A 29 4.28 -7.75 16.13
C GLU A 29 5.79 -7.59 16.41
N LYS A 30 6.33 -8.37 17.37
CA LYS A 30 7.74 -8.27 17.75
C LYS A 30 8.69 -8.66 16.62
N GLU A 31 8.37 -9.75 15.93
CA GLU A 31 9.17 -10.24 14.81
C GLU A 31 9.16 -9.24 13.64
N VAL A 32 8.00 -8.66 13.32
CA VAL A 32 7.86 -7.68 12.24
C VAL A 32 8.58 -6.37 12.57
N VAL A 33 8.46 -5.88 13.81
CA VAL A 33 9.17 -4.68 14.28
C VAL A 33 10.69 -4.87 14.21
N ASP A 34 11.22 -6.05 14.58
CA ASP A 34 12.65 -6.35 14.49
C ASP A 34 13.16 -6.23 13.04
N ILE A 35 12.44 -6.79 12.07
CA ILE A 35 12.78 -6.67 10.64
C ILE A 35 12.72 -5.22 10.17
N THR A 36 11.73 -4.46 10.62
CA THR A 36 11.61 -3.03 10.29
C THR A 36 12.86 -2.27 10.80
N HIS A 37 13.31 -2.52 12.04
CA HIS A 37 14.52 -1.90 12.58
C HIS A 37 15.77 -2.26 11.78
N ARG A 38 15.93 -3.53 11.38
CA ARG A 38 17.08 -3.98 10.57
C ARG A 38 17.07 -3.33 9.17
N ALA A 39 15.89 -3.18 8.55
CA ALA A 39 15.77 -2.47 7.29
C ALA A 39 16.13 -0.98 7.43
N MET A 40 15.69 -0.32 8.50
CA MET A 40 16.04 1.08 8.78
C MET A 40 17.55 1.26 9.07
N ALA A 41 18.20 0.24 9.61
CA ALA A 41 19.67 0.20 9.79
C ALA A 41 20.43 -0.06 8.48
N GLY A 42 19.74 -0.33 7.37
CA GLY A 42 20.35 -0.64 6.07
C GLY A 42 20.88 -2.07 5.94
N GLU A 43 20.49 -2.98 6.84
CA GLU A 43 20.88 -4.40 6.80
C GLU A 43 20.07 -5.19 5.75
N LEU A 44 18.87 -4.73 5.45
CA LEU A 44 17.94 -5.35 4.49
C LEU A 44 17.48 -4.29 3.49
N ASP A 45 17.33 -4.68 2.23
CA ASP A 45 16.65 -3.84 1.26
C ASP A 45 15.12 -3.92 1.41
N PHE A 46 14.40 -3.12 0.62
CA PHE A 46 12.93 -3.07 0.68
C PHE A 46 12.31 -4.44 0.38
N PHE A 47 12.81 -5.14 -0.65
CA PHE A 47 12.29 -6.44 -1.07
C PHE A 47 12.53 -7.51 0.00
N GLU A 48 13.75 -7.60 0.53
CA GLU A 48 14.13 -8.53 1.59
C GLU A 48 13.28 -8.30 2.85
N SER A 49 13.18 -7.03 3.28
CA SER A 49 12.37 -6.65 4.44
C SER A 49 10.90 -7.00 4.26
N LEU A 50 10.31 -6.74 3.09
CA LEU A 50 8.91 -7.08 2.81
C LEU A 50 8.69 -8.60 2.87
N GLN A 51 9.56 -9.38 2.24
CA GLN A 51 9.51 -10.84 2.22
C GLN A 51 9.61 -11.43 3.64
N GLU A 52 10.58 -10.97 4.43
CA GLU A 52 10.78 -11.45 5.80
C GLU A 52 9.56 -11.12 6.67
N ARG A 53 9.06 -9.89 6.65
CA ARG A 53 7.88 -9.48 7.43
C ARG A 53 6.65 -10.32 7.08
N VAL A 54 6.38 -10.53 5.79
CA VAL A 54 5.24 -11.34 5.35
C VAL A 54 5.40 -12.82 5.72
N SER A 55 6.63 -13.35 5.77
CA SER A 55 6.88 -14.74 6.15
C SER A 55 6.34 -15.07 7.56
N PHE A 56 6.37 -14.11 8.48
CA PHE A 56 5.83 -14.26 9.84
C PHE A 56 4.30 -14.38 9.89
N LEU A 57 3.60 -13.95 8.84
CA LEU A 57 2.15 -14.11 8.72
C LEU A 57 1.73 -15.50 8.20
N LYS A 58 2.69 -16.39 7.92
CA LYS A 58 2.37 -17.75 7.47
C LYS A 58 1.46 -18.47 8.46
N GLY A 59 0.36 -19.01 7.95
CA GLY A 59 -0.64 -19.71 8.77
C GLY A 59 -1.81 -18.82 9.21
N MET A 60 -1.73 -17.49 9.04
CA MET A 60 -2.85 -16.59 9.36
C MET A 60 -4.06 -16.90 8.48
N PRO A 61 -5.29 -17.01 9.08
CA PRO A 61 -6.50 -17.21 8.30
C PRO A 61 -6.75 -16.05 7.33
N TYR A 62 -6.99 -16.35 6.04
CA TYR A 62 -7.17 -15.31 5.02
C TYR A 62 -8.46 -14.50 5.23
N ASP A 63 -9.53 -15.11 5.75
CA ASP A 63 -10.75 -14.39 6.13
C ASP A 63 -10.48 -13.30 7.18
N LEU A 64 -9.55 -13.57 8.13
CA LEU A 64 -9.14 -12.57 9.11
C LEU A 64 -8.40 -11.42 8.45
N VAL A 65 -7.51 -11.70 7.47
CA VAL A 65 -6.82 -10.67 6.68
C VAL A 65 -7.81 -9.78 5.95
N LEU A 66 -8.80 -10.38 5.27
CA LEU A 66 -9.84 -9.63 4.54
C LEU A 66 -10.68 -8.77 5.47
N LYS A 67 -11.04 -9.29 6.65
CA LYS A 67 -11.78 -8.53 7.64
C LYS A 67 -10.97 -7.32 8.15
N ILE A 68 -9.70 -7.52 8.48
CA ILE A 68 -8.80 -6.43 8.89
C ILE A 68 -8.68 -5.40 7.77
N GLY A 69 -8.46 -5.83 6.52
CA GLY A 69 -8.36 -4.93 5.37
C GLY A 69 -9.60 -4.06 5.16
N GLN A 70 -10.80 -4.60 5.45
CA GLN A 70 -12.05 -3.82 5.40
C GLN A 70 -12.13 -2.73 6.48
N ASP A 71 -11.51 -2.96 7.64
CA ASP A 71 -11.63 -2.12 8.83
C ASP A 71 -10.39 -1.25 9.09
N LEU A 72 -9.46 -1.15 8.12
CA LEU A 72 -8.27 -0.30 8.26
C LEU A 72 -8.67 1.16 8.56
N PRO A 73 -8.02 1.81 9.54
CA PRO A 73 -8.32 3.19 9.90
C PRO A 73 -7.86 4.14 8.81
N LEU A 74 -8.78 4.88 8.19
CA LEU A 74 -8.42 5.91 7.23
C LEU A 74 -7.97 7.18 7.96
N MET A 75 -6.99 7.88 7.37
CA MET A 75 -6.50 9.16 7.88
C MET A 75 -7.63 10.21 7.91
N ASN A 76 -7.66 11.00 8.95
CA ASN A 76 -8.63 12.10 9.06
C ASN A 76 -8.47 13.07 7.87
N GLY A 77 -9.58 13.35 7.17
CA GLY A 77 -9.59 14.20 5.99
C GLY A 77 -9.31 13.47 4.67
N ALA A 78 -8.97 12.18 4.69
CA ALA A 78 -8.72 11.42 3.46
C ALA A 78 -9.96 11.37 2.56
N TYR A 79 -11.15 11.14 3.13
CA TYR A 79 -12.39 11.11 2.39
C TYR A 79 -12.69 12.45 1.71
N GLU A 80 -12.64 13.54 2.48
CA GLU A 80 -12.92 14.89 2.01
C GLU A 80 -11.95 15.33 0.91
N LEU A 81 -10.65 14.98 1.08
CA LEU A 81 -9.63 15.28 0.08
C LEU A 81 -9.89 14.55 -1.24
N ILE A 82 -10.14 13.25 -1.19
CA ILE A 82 -10.40 12.46 -2.40
C ILE A 82 -11.70 12.89 -3.08
N GLU A 83 -12.75 13.19 -2.31
CA GLU A 83 -14.00 13.73 -2.85
C GLU A 83 -13.78 15.08 -3.56
N PHE A 84 -12.97 15.97 -2.95
CA PHE A 84 -12.59 17.23 -3.57
C PHE A 84 -11.85 17.02 -4.90
N LEU A 85 -10.84 16.14 -4.93
CA LEU A 85 -10.08 15.83 -6.15
C LEU A 85 -10.98 15.29 -7.25
N ASN A 86 -11.87 14.36 -6.91
CA ASN A 86 -12.86 13.81 -7.83
C ASN A 86 -13.80 14.89 -8.38
N SER A 87 -14.23 15.85 -7.54
CA SER A 87 -15.06 16.99 -7.96
C SER A 87 -14.38 17.91 -8.97
N LYS A 88 -13.03 17.89 -9.00
CA LYS A 88 -12.21 18.63 -9.98
C LYS A 88 -11.84 17.79 -11.21
N ASN A 89 -12.39 16.57 -11.34
CA ASN A 89 -12.06 15.60 -12.39
C ASN A 89 -10.56 15.25 -12.42
N ILE A 90 -9.91 15.24 -11.25
CA ILE A 90 -8.54 14.78 -11.09
C ILE A 90 -8.57 13.26 -10.93
N PHE A 91 -7.81 12.54 -11.73
CA PHE A 91 -7.69 11.08 -11.65
C PHE A 91 -6.87 10.72 -10.42
N VAL A 92 -7.44 9.93 -9.50
CA VAL A 92 -6.78 9.57 -8.24
C VAL A 92 -6.34 8.12 -8.27
N VAL A 93 -5.08 7.88 -7.90
CA VAL A 93 -4.46 6.56 -7.91
C VAL A 93 -3.74 6.30 -6.58
N ILE A 94 -3.75 5.06 -6.11
CA ILE A 94 -2.94 4.61 -4.98
C ILE A 94 -1.77 3.76 -5.49
N PHE A 95 -0.55 4.08 -5.03
CA PHE A 95 0.64 3.24 -5.14
C PHE A 95 1.09 2.83 -3.75
N SER A 96 0.93 1.56 -3.39
CA SER A 96 1.25 1.06 -2.05
C SER A 96 2.28 -0.05 -2.07
N GLY A 97 3.29 0.05 -1.23
CA GLY A 97 4.16 -1.09 -0.91
C GLY A 97 3.48 -2.17 -0.07
N GLY A 98 2.27 -1.89 0.44
CA GLY A 98 1.42 -2.84 1.17
C GLY A 98 0.64 -3.79 0.24
N PHE A 99 -0.63 -4.06 0.59
CA PHE A 99 -1.38 -5.18 0.01
C PHE A 99 -2.76 -4.77 -0.52
N HIS A 100 -3.16 -5.40 -1.62
CA HIS A 100 -4.50 -5.24 -2.22
C HIS A 100 -5.63 -5.59 -1.23
N GLU A 101 -5.39 -6.52 -0.31
CA GLU A 101 -6.33 -6.89 0.76
C GLU A 101 -6.71 -5.69 1.64
N GLY A 102 -5.82 -4.67 1.73
CA GLY A 102 -6.09 -3.40 2.43
C GLY A 102 -6.57 -2.29 1.50
N ILE A 103 -5.89 -2.07 0.35
CA ILE A 103 -6.22 -0.93 -0.50
C ILE A 103 -7.53 -1.08 -1.25
N ASP A 104 -7.92 -2.29 -1.69
CA ASP A 104 -9.14 -2.49 -2.48
C ASP A 104 -10.43 -2.08 -1.74
N PRO A 105 -10.63 -2.45 -0.44
CA PRO A 105 -11.75 -1.93 0.33
C PRO A 105 -11.69 -0.41 0.54
N ALA A 106 -10.50 0.15 0.80
CA ALA A 106 -10.31 1.58 0.99
C ALA A 106 -10.61 2.36 -0.30
N MET A 107 -10.16 1.87 -1.45
CA MET A 107 -10.47 2.47 -2.77
C MET A 107 -11.97 2.58 -3.01
N LYS A 108 -12.75 1.54 -2.67
CA LYS A 108 -14.21 1.57 -2.78
C LYS A 108 -14.83 2.62 -1.88
N LYS A 109 -14.39 2.70 -0.61
CA LYS A 109 -14.87 3.69 0.36
C LYS A 109 -14.54 5.12 -0.09
N LEU A 110 -13.31 5.36 -0.51
CA LEU A 110 -12.80 6.68 -0.90
C LEU A 110 -13.18 7.08 -2.35
N LYS A 111 -13.66 6.15 -3.17
CA LYS A 111 -13.91 6.33 -4.62
C LYS A 111 -12.64 6.70 -5.38
N VAL A 112 -11.54 6.01 -5.06
CA VAL A 112 -10.27 6.09 -5.80
C VAL A 112 -10.40 5.34 -7.13
N ASN A 113 -9.83 5.88 -8.20
CA ASN A 113 -10.02 5.35 -9.55
C ASN A 113 -9.22 4.07 -9.82
N LEU A 114 -8.00 3.96 -9.29
CA LEU A 114 -7.08 2.87 -9.57
C LEU A 114 -6.11 2.66 -8.41
N GLY A 115 -5.62 1.44 -8.20
CA GLY A 115 -4.61 1.13 -7.20
C GLY A 115 -3.67 0.03 -7.65
N PHE A 116 -2.42 0.14 -7.21
CA PHE A 116 -1.37 -0.84 -7.43
C PHE A 116 -0.69 -1.13 -6.09
N ALA A 117 -0.61 -2.41 -5.76
CA ALA A 117 -0.02 -2.91 -4.52
C ALA A 117 0.47 -4.34 -4.73
N ASN A 118 0.84 -5.01 -3.66
CA ASN A 118 1.18 -6.41 -3.68
C ASN A 118 0.00 -7.27 -3.22
N TYR A 119 0.09 -8.58 -3.38
CA TYR A 119 -0.89 -9.58 -2.93
C TYR A 119 -0.24 -10.52 -1.93
N LEU A 120 -0.96 -10.82 -0.86
CA LEU A 120 -0.59 -11.90 0.06
C LEU A 120 -0.99 -13.23 -0.54
N HIS A 121 -0.03 -14.11 -0.81
CA HIS A 121 -0.33 -15.42 -1.35
C HIS A 121 -0.99 -16.30 -0.29
N HIS A 122 -2.13 -16.89 -0.63
CA HIS A 122 -2.88 -17.80 0.24
C HIS A 122 -3.28 -19.09 -0.47
N LYS A 123 -3.51 -20.15 0.31
CA LYS A 123 -4.01 -21.43 -0.16
C LYS A 123 -4.89 -22.03 0.94
N ASN A 124 -6.04 -22.59 0.55
CA ASN A 124 -7.00 -23.19 1.50
C ASN A 124 -7.35 -22.25 2.66
N ASN A 125 -7.67 -20.99 2.34
CA ASN A 125 -8.01 -19.94 3.30
C ASN A 125 -6.90 -19.64 4.35
N THR A 126 -5.64 -19.83 4.01
CA THR A 126 -4.51 -19.64 4.91
C THR A 126 -3.35 -18.98 4.19
N LEU A 127 -2.73 -17.95 4.79
CA LEU A 127 -1.54 -17.31 4.21
C LEU A 127 -0.38 -18.30 4.12
N SER A 128 0.31 -18.28 2.99
CA SER A 128 1.50 -19.12 2.78
C SER A 128 2.79 -18.50 3.32
N GLY A 129 2.76 -17.21 3.67
CA GLY A 129 3.95 -16.43 4.02
C GLY A 129 4.72 -15.89 2.82
N LEU A 130 4.11 -15.91 1.63
CA LEU A 130 4.68 -15.35 0.41
C LEU A 130 3.92 -14.11 -0.04
N VAL A 131 4.61 -13.21 -0.70
CA VAL A 131 4.07 -11.96 -1.27
C VAL A 131 4.57 -11.77 -2.68
N GLY A 132 3.78 -11.14 -3.52
CA GLY A 132 4.14 -10.76 -4.88
C GLY A 132 3.24 -9.67 -5.41
N GLY A 133 3.68 -8.95 -6.43
CA GLY A 133 2.88 -7.86 -7.02
C GLY A 133 3.72 -6.81 -7.71
N GLU A 134 3.10 -5.66 -7.97
CA GLU A 134 3.70 -4.60 -8.76
C GLU A 134 4.63 -3.69 -7.94
N MET A 135 4.54 -3.71 -6.61
CA MET A 135 5.20 -2.77 -5.70
C MET A 135 6.23 -3.44 -4.78
N MET A 136 6.96 -4.44 -5.33
CA MET A 136 7.90 -5.26 -4.57
C MET A 136 9.25 -4.60 -4.29
N PHE A 137 9.63 -3.57 -5.05
CA PHE A 137 10.96 -2.95 -4.98
C PHE A 137 10.87 -1.46 -4.64
N SER A 138 11.94 -0.91 -4.07
CA SER A 138 12.02 0.50 -3.67
C SER A 138 11.75 1.49 -4.81
N ASN A 139 12.07 1.12 -6.06
CA ASN A 139 11.83 1.94 -7.25
C ASN A 139 10.52 1.65 -7.99
N SER A 140 9.69 0.71 -7.48
CA SER A 140 8.47 0.28 -8.16
C SER A 140 7.48 1.43 -8.39
N LYS A 141 7.28 2.31 -7.40
CA LYS A 141 6.38 3.47 -7.50
C LYS A 141 6.81 4.41 -8.63
N GLY A 142 8.10 4.75 -8.70
CA GLY A 142 8.66 5.62 -9.75
C GLY A 142 8.51 5.03 -11.15
N LEU A 143 8.79 3.73 -11.32
CA LEU A 143 8.62 3.04 -12.59
C LEU A 143 7.15 2.97 -13.02
N MET A 144 6.26 2.68 -12.09
CA MET A 144 4.82 2.64 -12.36
C MET A 144 4.29 4.03 -12.72
N LEU A 145 4.76 5.08 -12.03
CA LEU A 145 4.39 6.46 -12.35
C LEU A 145 4.76 6.83 -13.78
N GLN A 146 5.98 6.49 -14.22
CA GLN A 146 6.41 6.75 -15.60
C GLN A 146 5.54 6.04 -16.62
N ARG A 147 5.20 4.76 -16.37
CA ARG A 147 4.31 3.97 -17.25
C ARG A 147 2.91 4.58 -17.31
N LEU A 148 2.35 4.93 -16.15
CA LEU A 148 1.01 5.52 -16.06
C LEU A 148 0.95 6.90 -16.74
N LYS A 149 1.95 7.75 -16.54
CA LYS A 149 2.08 9.04 -17.25
C LYS A 149 2.09 8.87 -18.75
N ASN A 150 2.90 7.94 -19.26
CA ASN A 150 2.99 7.67 -20.70
C ASN A 150 1.65 7.14 -21.24
N PHE A 151 1.02 6.21 -20.52
CA PHE A 151 -0.28 5.66 -20.92
C PHE A 151 -1.38 6.72 -20.98
N LEU A 152 -1.42 7.64 -20.00
CA LEU A 152 -2.39 8.74 -19.93
C LEU A 152 -1.96 9.97 -20.74
N ASN A 153 -0.80 9.95 -21.41
CA ASN A 153 -0.23 11.08 -22.15
C ASN A 153 -0.13 12.37 -21.32
N LEU A 154 0.36 12.25 -20.07
CA LEU A 154 0.50 13.37 -19.13
C LEU A 154 1.92 13.90 -19.06
N GLN A 155 2.03 15.24 -18.88
CA GLN A 155 3.28 15.90 -18.58
C GLN A 155 3.57 15.90 -17.08
N THR A 156 4.84 16.01 -16.68
CA THR A 156 5.24 15.97 -15.25
C THR A 156 4.51 17.02 -14.41
N HIS A 157 4.30 18.23 -14.93
CA HIS A 157 3.61 19.31 -14.23
C HIS A 157 2.08 19.11 -14.09
N GLU A 158 1.53 18.04 -14.67
CA GLU A 158 0.13 17.66 -14.56
C GLU A 158 -0.11 16.57 -13.50
N VAL A 159 0.97 16.11 -12.85
CA VAL A 159 0.93 15.04 -11.85
C VAL A 159 1.35 15.56 -10.50
N MET A 160 0.65 15.14 -9.46
CA MET A 160 0.99 15.35 -8.07
C MET A 160 1.17 14.00 -7.39
N CYS A 161 2.23 13.84 -6.60
CA CYS A 161 2.45 12.69 -5.74
C CYS A 161 2.39 13.13 -4.29
N VAL A 162 1.82 12.29 -3.44
CA VAL A 162 1.64 12.50 -2.00
C VAL A 162 2.03 11.21 -1.28
N GLY A 163 3.00 11.31 -0.38
CA GLY A 163 3.48 10.20 0.42
C GLY A 163 4.27 10.70 1.63
N ASP A 164 4.65 9.78 2.50
CA ASP A 164 5.41 10.06 3.74
C ASP A 164 6.85 9.54 3.67
N GLY A 165 7.20 8.76 2.65
CA GLY A 165 8.48 8.08 2.49
C GLY A 165 9.37 8.61 1.37
N ALA A 166 10.64 8.26 1.41
CA ALA A 166 11.63 8.63 0.39
C ALA A 166 11.46 7.87 -0.95
N ASN A 167 10.61 6.85 -0.97
CA ASN A 167 10.29 6.03 -2.15
C ASN A 167 9.02 6.49 -2.88
N ASP A 168 8.40 7.58 -2.43
CA ASP A 168 7.14 8.15 -2.96
C ASP A 168 7.34 9.20 -4.06
#